data_12f6dc1b62a856dbefd4a3bf5e1055c0
#
_entry.id   12f6dc1b62a856dbefd4a3bf5e1055c0
#
_cell.length_a   1.000
_cell.length_b   1.000
_cell.length_c   1.000
_cell.angle_alpha   90.00
_cell.angle_beta   90.00
_cell.angle_gamma   90.00
#
_symmetry.space_group_name_H-M   'P 1'
#
loop_
_entity.id
_entity.type
_entity.pdbx_description
1 polymer ?
#
loop_
_entity_poly.entity_id
_entity_poly.type
_entity_poly.pdbx_seq_one_letter_code
_entity_poly.pdbx_strand_id
1 'polypeptide(L)'
;MTVAAHHLYLLAPGASPDDVRRFYRDALGLAEAQKPASLAHISVLWFSAGSIVFHVGHPAEGIVGDGHAALATDDLDAARARFIGMGYAVDDNVIPMGYPRFYVRDPWGNQFEILPEGLP
;
A
#
# COMPACT_ATOMS: atom_id res chain seq x y z
N MET A 1 1.86 9.86 -28.32
CA MET A 1 2.03 10.23 -26.91
C MET A 1 1.70 9.03 -26.06
N THR A 2 2.51 8.73 -25.06
CA THR A 2 2.23 7.67 -24.08
C THR A 2 2.05 8.29 -22.70
N VAL A 3 1.26 7.61 -21.87
CA VAL A 3 1.01 8.00 -20.48
C VAL A 3 1.29 6.79 -19.60
N ALA A 4 2.01 6.98 -18.51
CA ALA A 4 2.32 5.94 -17.53
C ALA A 4 2.13 6.47 -16.12
N ALA A 5 1.76 5.58 -15.19
CA ALA A 5 1.70 5.94 -13.78
C ALA A 5 3.12 6.17 -13.25
N HIS A 6 3.32 7.27 -12.52
CA HIS A 6 4.60 7.66 -11.93
C HIS A 6 4.63 7.39 -10.43
N HIS A 7 3.65 7.89 -9.71
CA HIS A 7 3.52 7.65 -8.28
C HIS A 7 2.05 7.71 -7.85
N LEU A 8 1.76 7.16 -6.67
CA LEU A 8 0.46 7.24 -6.01
C LEU A 8 0.65 7.93 -4.68
N TYR A 9 -0.14 8.95 -4.40
CA TYR A 9 -0.15 9.64 -3.11
C TYR A 9 -1.28 9.11 -2.25
N LEU A 10 -0.93 8.65 -1.05
CA LEU A 10 -1.87 8.11 -0.06
C LEU A 10 -1.79 8.93 1.22
N LEU A 11 -2.90 9.05 1.93
CA LEU A 11 -2.95 9.73 3.23
C LEU A 11 -3.05 8.73 4.37
N ALA A 12 -2.22 8.94 5.39
CA ALA A 12 -2.27 8.26 6.67
C ALA A 12 -2.40 9.30 7.79
N PRO A 13 -3.58 9.91 7.94
CA PRO A 13 -3.76 11.04 8.86
C PRO A 13 -3.50 10.65 10.31
N GLY A 14 -2.71 11.45 11.00
CA GLY A 14 -2.37 11.22 12.41
C GLY A 14 -1.38 10.08 12.64
N ALA A 15 -0.86 9.45 11.58
CA ALA A 15 0.07 8.34 11.71
C ALA A 15 1.45 8.80 12.16
N SER A 16 2.13 7.96 12.94
CA SER A 16 3.56 8.10 13.16
C SER A 16 4.34 7.52 11.98
N PRO A 17 5.55 8.01 11.70
CA PRO A 17 6.41 7.41 10.68
C PRO A 17 6.65 5.91 10.88
N ASP A 18 6.82 5.47 12.13
CA ASP A 18 7.05 4.05 12.43
C ASP A 18 5.84 3.19 12.13
N ASP A 19 4.62 3.67 12.38
CA ASP A 19 3.39 2.95 12.04
C ASP A 19 3.20 2.86 10.52
N VAL A 20 3.55 3.92 9.79
CA VAL A 20 3.54 3.90 8.32
C VAL A 20 4.53 2.85 7.80
N ARG A 21 5.75 2.81 8.34
CA ARG A 21 6.75 1.80 7.96
C ARG A 21 6.31 0.39 8.30
N ARG A 22 5.67 0.21 9.44
CA ARG A 22 5.18 -1.11 9.86
C ARG A 22 4.18 -1.68 8.85
N PHE A 23 3.29 -0.86 8.31
CA PHE A 23 2.36 -1.33 7.28
C PHE A 23 3.03 -1.44 5.90
N TYR A 24 3.58 -0.36 5.37
CA TYR A 24 4.02 -0.32 3.98
C TYR A 24 5.32 -1.08 3.74
N ARG A 25 6.29 -0.97 4.62
CA ARG A 25 7.56 -1.69 4.51
C ARG A 25 7.44 -3.12 5.03
N ASP A 26 6.92 -3.30 6.25
CA ASP A 26 7.00 -4.59 6.93
C ASP A 26 5.86 -5.53 6.54
N ALA A 27 4.62 -5.07 6.55
CA ALA A 27 3.45 -5.90 6.22
C ALA A 27 3.26 -6.03 4.71
N LEU A 28 3.25 -4.91 3.98
CA LEU A 28 3.05 -4.91 2.53
C LEU A 28 4.32 -5.36 1.77
N GLY A 29 5.49 -5.24 2.39
CA GLY A 29 6.74 -5.72 1.82
C GLY A 29 7.41 -4.76 0.84
N LEU A 30 7.09 -3.48 0.88
CA LEU A 30 7.70 -2.49 0.00
C LEU A 30 9.03 -1.99 0.59
N ALA A 31 10.00 -1.70 -0.28
CA ALA A 31 11.24 -1.06 0.14
C ALA A 31 11.02 0.44 0.35
N GLU A 32 11.46 0.96 1.48
CA GLU A 32 11.44 2.41 1.68
C GLU A 32 12.42 3.09 0.72
N ALA A 33 11.95 4.11 0.01
CA ALA A 33 12.75 4.89 -0.92
C ALA A 33 13.17 6.22 -0.30
N GLN A 34 14.34 6.71 -0.68
CA GLN A 34 14.82 8.00 -0.20
C GLN A 34 14.15 9.12 -0.97
N LYS A 35 13.48 10.03 -0.25
CA LYS A 35 12.94 11.25 -0.85
C LYS A 35 14.03 12.32 -0.98
N PRO A 36 13.88 13.28 -1.93
CA PRO A 36 14.84 14.37 -2.09
C PRO A 36 15.05 15.16 -0.80
N ALA A 37 16.28 15.62 -0.57
CA ALA A 37 16.61 16.40 0.64
C ALA A 37 15.74 17.66 0.78
N SER A 38 15.31 18.26 -0.33
CA SER A 38 14.41 19.41 -0.34
C SER A 38 13.05 19.14 0.28
N LEU A 39 12.65 17.88 0.38
CA LEU A 39 11.38 17.43 0.97
C LEU A 39 11.55 16.84 2.37
N ALA A 40 12.74 16.91 2.96
CA ALA A 40 13.03 16.29 4.25
C ALA A 40 12.12 16.80 5.39
N HIS A 41 11.65 18.04 5.30
CA HIS A 41 10.77 18.67 6.30
C HIS A 41 9.28 18.34 6.10
N ILE A 42 8.91 17.67 5.01
CA ILE A 42 7.53 17.33 4.71
C ILE A 42 7.19 15.97 5.32
N SER A 43 6.04 15.89 5.98
CA SER A 43 5.54 14.66 6.62
C SER A 43 5.05 13.66 5.57
N VAL A 44 5.98 13.04 4.85
CA VAL A 44 5.72 12.02 3.82
C VAL A 44 6.84 11.00 3.81
N LEU A 45 6.49 9.72 3.62
CA LEU A 45 7.44 8.63 3.40
C LEU A 45 7.21 8.04 2.01
N TRP A 46 8.29 7.60 1.39
CA TRP A 46 8.26 7.01 0.05
C TRP A 46 8.58 5.53 0.11
N PHE A 47 7.83 4.73 -0.66
CA PHE A 47 8.03 3.29 -0.76
C PHE A 47 7.97 2.86 -2.23
N SER A 48 8.94 2.06 -2.65
CA SER A 48 8.97 1.53 -4.02
C SER A 48 7.94 0.41 -4.17
N ALA A 49 7.10 0.52 -5.19
CA ALA A 49 6.05 -0.45 -5.51
C ALA A 49 6.17 -0.82 -7.01
N GLY A 50 7.13 -1.68 -7.35
CA GLY A 50 7.43 -2.01 -8.74
C GLY A 50 7.96 -0.78 -9.50
N SER A 51 7.28 -0.41 -10.59
CA SER A 51 7.68 0.71 -11.44
C SER A 51 7.21 2.08 -10.93
N ILE A 52 6.41 2.12 -9.86
CA ILE A 52 5.93 3.37 -9.27
C ILE A 52 6.38 3.49 -7.83
N VAL A 53 6.26 4.68 -7.27
CA VAL A 53 6.56 4.97 -5.86
C VAL A 53 5.28 5.38 -5.15
N PHE A 54 5.05 4.82 -3.96
CA PHE A 54 3.98 5.29 -3.07
C PHE A 54 4.53 6.42 -2.22
N HIS A 55 3.87 7.56 -2.26
CA HIS A 55 4.11 8.68 -1.36
C HIS A 55 3.03 8.63 -0.28
N VAL A 56 3.40 8.29 0.94
CA VAL A 56 2.46 8.18 2.06
C VAL A 56 2.63 9.39 2.96
N GLY A 57 1.71 10.34 2.83
CA GLY A 57 1.66 11.52 3.69
C GLY A 57 1.03 11.20 5.04
N HIS A 58 1.65 11.69 6.13
CA HIS A 58 1.12 11.49 7.47
C HIS A 58 0.88 12.83 8.19
N PRO A 59 -0.01 13.69 7.63
CA PRO A 59 -0.41 14.93 8.29
C PRO A 59 -1.21 14.64 9.56
N ALA A 60 -1.38 15.67 10.42
CA ALA A 60 -2.19 15.50 11.63
C ALA A 60 -3.63 15.12 11.31
N GLU A 61 -4.19 15.67 10.22
CA GLU A 61 -5.58 15.46 9.79
C GLU A 61 -5.67 15.27 8.29
N GLY A 62 -6.75 14.62 7.84
CA GLY A 62 -7.01 14.41 6.44
C GLY A 62 -8.18 13.43 6.23
N ILE A 63 -8.64 13.33 4.99
CA ILE A 63 -9.71 12.41 4.60
C ILE A 63 -9.11 11.37 3.64
N VAL A 64 -9.33 10.09 3.97
CA VAL A 64 -8.93 8.97 3.11
C VAL A 64 -10.09 8.65 2.17
N GLY A 65 -9.79 8.52 0.87
CA GLY A 65 -10.80 8.22 -0.13
C GLY A 65 -11.23 6.75 -0.15
N ASP A 66 -12.27 6.45 -0.93
CA ASP A 66 -12.87 5.12 -1.03
C ASP A 66 -12.26 4.27 -2.15
N GLY A 67 -11.35 4.81 -2.93
CA GLY A 67 -10.66 4.07 -3.98
C GLY A 67 -9.69 3.02 -3.43
N HIS A 68 -9.22 2.12 -4.31
CA HIS A 68 -8.19 1.16 -3.94
C HIS A 68 -7.16 1.01 -5.05
N ALA A 69 -5.95 0.64 -4.68
CA ALA A 69 -4.93 0.19 -5.60
C ALA A 69 -4.91 -1.34 -5.62
N ALA A 70 -4.60 -1.92 -6.78
CA ALA A 70 -4.36 -3.35 -6.91
C ALA A 70 -2.86 -3.61 -7.00
N LEU A 71 -2.37 -4.53 -6.19
CA LEU A 71 -0.95 -4.90 -6.11
C LEU A 71 -0.80 -6.38 -6.42
N ALA A 72 0.08 -6.71 -7.35
CA ALA A 72 0.37 -8.08 -7.72
C ALA A 72 1.53 -8.63 -6.88
N THR A 73 1.43 -9.90 -6.52
CA THR A 73 2.50 -10.62 -5.80
C THR A 73 2.77 -11.97 -6.46
N ASP A 74 4.00 -12.44 -6.36
CA ASP A 74 4.39 -13.78 -6.80
C ASP A 74 4.03 -14.88 -5.79
N ASP A 75 3.60 -14.50 -4.57
CA ASP A 75 3.20 -15.44 -3.53
C ASP A 75 2.03 -14.87 -2.72
N LEU A 76 0.82 -15.13 -3.19
CA LEU A 76 -0.40 -14.61 -2.57
C LEU A 76 -0.60 -15.17 -1.16
N ASP A 77 -0.32 -16.47 -0.95
CA ASP A 77 -0.50 -17.12 0.35
C ASP A 77 0.47 -16.56 1.39
N ALA A 78 1.72 -16.33 1.02
CA ALA A 78 2.71 -15.73 1.91
C ALA A 78 2.35 -14.29 2.27
N ALA A 79 1.87 -13.51 1.31
CA ALA A 79 1.42 -12.13 1.55
C ALA A 79 0.25 -12.12 2.55
N ARG A 80 -0.74 -13.00 2.34
CA ARG A 80 -1.90 -13.14 3.21
C ARG A 80 -1.49 -13.51 4.64
N ALA A 81 -0.63 -14.50 4.78
CA ALA A 81 -0.14 -14.96 6.08
C ALA A 81 0.62 -13.85 6.83
N ARG A 82 1.38 -13.04 6.13
CA ARG A 82 2.13 -11.93 6.72
C ARG A 82 1.21 -10.85 7.26
N PHE A 83 0.19 -10.44 6.51
CA PHE A 83 -0.81 -9.47 7.01
C PHE A 83 -1.51 -9.99 8.27
N ILE A 84 -2.00 -11.23 8.23
CA ILE A 84 -2.69 -11.84 9.37
C ILE A 84 -1.75 -11.97 10.57
N GLY A 85 -0.52 -12.41 10.36
CA GLY A 85 0.47 -12.57 11.42
C GLY A 85 0.87 -11.26 12.08
N MET A 86 0.77 -10.14 11.37
CA MET A 86 1.04 -8.80 11.91
C MET A 86 -0.21 -8.11 12.47
N GLY A 87 -1.37 -8.77 12.47
CA GLY A 87 -2.59 -8.27 13.07
C GLY A 87 -3.46 -7.40 12.15
N TYR A 88 -3.22 -7.41 10.85
CA TYR A 88 -4.07 -6.70 9.88
C TYR A 88 -5.18 -7.64 9.39
N ALA A 89 -6.41 -7.10 9.28
CA ALA A 89 -7.54 -7.87 8.81
C ALA A 89 -7.50 -8.06 7.30
N VAL A 90 -7.68 -9.29 6.86
CA VAL A 90 -7.79 -9.67 5.45
C VAL A 90 -9.27 -9.92 5.14
N ASP A 91 -9.76 -9.33 4.05
CA ASP A 91 -11.13 -9.50 3.58
C ASP A 91 -11.14 -10.38 2.33
N ASP A 92 -11.66 -11.60 2.48
CA ASP A 92 -11.82 -12.58 1.41
C ASP A 92 -13.21 -12.50 0.76
N ASN A 93 -14.08 -11.62 1.20
CA ASN A 93 -15.43 -11.45 0.65
C ASN A 93 -15.36 -10.66 -0.64
N VAL A 94 -14.92 -11.30 -1.71
CA VAL A 94 -14.70 -10.70 -3.02
C VAL A 94 -15.65 -11.28 -4.06
N ILE A 95 -15.98 -10.49 -5.08
CA ILE A 95 -16.74 -10.98 -6.23
C ILE A 95 -15.83 -11.94 -7.01
N PRO A 96 -16.28 -13.18 -7.32
CA PRO A 96 -15.47 -14.12 -8.09
C PRO A 96 -15.11 -13.57 -9.47
N MET A 97 -13.81 -13.64 -9.81
CA MET A 97 -13.29 -13.15 -11.10
C MET A 97 -12.40 -14.19 -11.80
N GLY A 98 -12.46 -15.45 -11.38
CA GLY A 98 -11.67 -16.52 -12.00
C GLY A 98 -10.23 -16.64 -11.48
N TYR A 99 -9.84 -15.86 -10.48
CA TYR A 99 -8.54 -15.94 -9.81
C TYR A 99 -8.67 -15.56 -8.34
N PRO A 100 -7.77 -16.08 -7.47
CA PRO A 100 -7.79 -15.74 -6.06
C PRO A 100 -7.30 -14.31 -5.83
N ARG A 101 -7.90 -13.63 -4.88
CA ARG A 101 -7.50 -12.28 -4.45
C ARG A 101 -8.11 -12.00 -3.08
N PHE A 102 -7.60 -10.98 -2.42
CA PHE A 102 -8.20 -10.48 -1.18
C PHE A 102 -7.99 -8.97 -1.06
N TYR A 103 -8.75 -8.34 -0.17
CA TYR A 103 -8.56 -6.96 0.20
C TYR A 103 -7.93 -6.86 1.58
N VAL A 104 -7.11 -5.83 1.78
CA VAL A 104 -6.56 -5.44 3.08
C VAL A 104 -6.62 -3.92 3.19
N ARG A 105 -6.87 -3.43 4.39
CA ARG A 105 -6.81 -2.00 4.67
C ARG A 105 -5.61 -1.69 5.55
N ASP A 106 -4.97 -0.54 5.28
CA ASP A 106 -4.03 0.00 6.25
C ASP A 106 -4.79 0.54 7.47
N PRO A 107 -4.10 0.88 8.58
CA PRO A 107 -4.78 1.36 9.79
C PRO A 107 -5.56 2.66 9.60
N TRP A 108 -5.32 3.39 8.51
CA TRP A 108 -5.95 4.69 8.25
C TRP A 108 -7.08 4.61 7.23
N GLY A 109 -7.38 3.41 6.71
CA GLY A 109 -8.51 3.15 5.84
C GLY A 109 -8.20 3.07 4.35
N ASN A 110 -6.94 3.20 3.92
CA ASN A 110 -6.58 2.95 2.53
C ASN A 110 -6.76 1.47 2.22
N GLN A 111 -7.46 1.16 1.12
CA GLN A 111 -7.77 -0.20 0.73
C GLN A 111 -6.84 -0.65 -0.41
N PHE A 112 -6.36 -1.89 -0.30
CA PHE A 112 -5.56 -2.53 -1.32
C PHE A 112 -6.17 -3.87 -1.71
N GLU A 113 -6.21 -4.14 -3.02
CA GLU A 113 -6.51 -5.46 -3.56
C GLU A 113 -5.18 -6.16 -3.83
N ILE A 114 -5.01 -7.37 -3.27
CA ILE A 114 -3.80 -8.17 -3.46
C ILE A 114 -4.16 -9.36 -4.35
N LEU A 115 -3.41 -9.52 -5.44
CA LEU A 115 -3.70 -10.53 -6.45
C LEU A 115 -2.43 -11.15 -7.02
N PRO A 116 -2.53 -12.30 -7.73
CA PRO A 116 -1.35 -12.94 -8.31
C PRO A 116 -0.77 -12.14 -9.47
N GLU A 117 0.54 -12.24 -9.68
CA GLU A 117 1.18 -11.76 -10.90
C GLU A 117 0.67 -12.48 -12.15
N GLY A 118 0.87 -11.86 -13.31
CA GLY A 118 0.61 -12.46 -14.60
C GLY A 118 -0.84 -12.39 -15.07
N LEU A 119 -1.69 -11.65 -14.36
CA LEU A 119 -3.08 -11.40 -14.80
C LEU A 119 -3.12 -10.31 -15.88
N PRO A 120 -4.06 -10.44 -16.86
CA PRO A 120 -4.21 -9.42 -17.88
C PRO A 120 -4.74 -8.08 -17.34
#